data_8245cd2d26cb83bec48f553997119558
#
_entry.id   8245cd2d26cb83bec48f553997119558
#
_cell.length_a   1.000
_cell.length_b   1.000
_cell.length_c   1.000
_cell.angle_alpha   90.00
_cell.angle_beta   90.00
_cell.angle_gamma   90.00
#
_symmetry.space_group_name_H-M   'P 1'
#
loop_
_entity.id
_entity.type
_entity.pdbx_description
1 polymer ?
#
loop_
_entity_poly.entity_id
_entity_poly.type
_entity_poly.pdbx_seq_one_letter_code
_entity_poly.pdbx_strand_id
1 'polypeptide(L)'
;MSGLSKLSIIVYSGTEDKLIPVGVIAQGAAALGYEVRIFVTGWALLRFLKKSAQPTWPKEFESMVPALAKGMQANRVPSWVDMLKEAKSMGTKVYACSMMASVMGLKKEDFDPNLVDDVVGVATFLQEAEGGQILFI
;
A
#
# COMPACT_ATOMS: atom_id res chain seq x y z
N MET A 1 9.73 0.33 -28.95
CA MET A 1 10.05 -0.20 -27.67
C MET A 1 9.13 0.31 -26.60
N SER A 2 8.74 -0.54 -25.80
CA SER A 2 7.86 -0.15 -24.73
C SER A 2 8.54 0.82 -23.78
N GLY A 3 7.79 1.52 -23.09
CA GLY A 3 8.27 2.28 -21.99
C GLY A 3 8.62 1.41 -20.80
N LEU A 4 8.37 1.94 -19.63
CA LEU A 4 8.69 1.29 -18.37
C LEU A 4 7.79 0.09 -18.14
N SER A 5 8.32 -0.91 -17.43
CA SER A 5 7.50 -1.97 -16.88
C SER A 5 6.52 -1.38 -15.86
N LYS A 6 5.34 -1.97 -15.79
CA LYS A 6 4.29 -1.53 -14.86
C LYS A 6 3.99 -2.61 -13.86
N LEU A 7 3.83 -2.19 -12.60
CA LEU A 7 3.35 -3.04 -11.53
C LEU A 7 2.28 -2.30 -10.77
N SER A 8 1.12 -2.92 -10.64
CA SER A 8 0.00 -2.37 -9.89
C SER A 8 -0.38 -3.31 -8.76
N ILE A 9 -0.64 -2.76 -7.59
CA ILE A 9 -0.95 -3.55 -6.40
C ILE A 9 -2.31 -3.12 -5.88
N ILE A 10 -3.23 -4.07 -5.77
CA ILE A 10 -4.51 -3.84 -5.10
C ILE A 10 -4.32 -4.30 -3.65
N VAL A 11 -4.50 -3.39 -2.71
CA VAL A 11 -4.32 -3.65 -1.29
C VAL A 11 -5.68 -3.68 -0.63
N TYR A 12 -6.09 -4.84 -0.17
CA TYR A 12 -7.36 -5.07 0.51
C TYR A 12 -7.19 -5.29 2.00
N SER A 13 -6.19 -6.07 2.39
CA SER A 13 -5.98 -6.47 3.78
C SER A 13 -5.37 -5.34 4.60
N GLY A 14 -5.92 -5.13 5.79
CA GLY A 14 -5.44 -4.08 6.69
C GLY A 14 -4.51 -4.57 7.79
N THR A 15 -4.17 -5.87 7.81
CA THR A 15 -3.28 -6.40 8.84
C THR A 15 -1.83 -6.11 8.52
N GLU A 16 -1.03 -5.94 9.57
CA GLU A 16 0.36 -5.53 9.43
C GLU A 16 1.19 -6.48 8.57
N ASP A 17 0.94 -7.78 8.69
CA ASP A 17 1.66 -8.80 7.93
C ASP A 17 1.43 -8.71 6.42
N LYS A 18 0.31 -8.13 6.00
CA LYS A 18 0.00 -7.93 4.59
C LYS A 18 0.53 -6.60 4.07
N LEU A 19 0.60 -5.59 4.94
CA LEU A 19 1.10 -4.27 4.54
C LEU A 19 2.63 -4.25 4.40
N ILE A 20 3.34 -5.06 5.17
CA ILE A 20 4.80 -5.17 5.04
C ILE A 20 5.20 -5.52 3.61
N PRO A 21 4.68 -6.61 3.00
CA PRO A 21 5.05 -6.92 1.61
C PRO A 21 4.61 -5.88 0.60
N VAL A 22 3.54 -5.13 0.86
CA VAL A 22 3.16 -4.01 -0.01
C VAL A 22 4.29 -3.00 -0.08
N GLY A 23 4.82 -2.61 1.07
CA GLY A 23 5.96 -1.69 1.12
C GLY A 23 7.20 -2.24 0.43
N VAL A 24 7.53 -3.51 0.71
CA VAL A 24 8.71 -4.17 0.15
C VAL A 24 8.61 -4.23 -1.38
N ILE A 25 7.48 -4.68 -1.91
CA ILE A 25 7.31 -4.84 -3.35
C ILE A 25 7.29 -3.47 -4.04
N ALA A 26 6.58 -2.50 -3.48
CA ALA A 26 6.52 -1.17 -4.06
C ALA A 26 7.91 -0.51 -4.12
N GLN A 27 8.65 -0.58 -3.02
CA GLN A 27 10.00 -0.02 -2.95
C GLN A 27 10.94 -0.70 -3.93
N GLY A 28 10.92 -2.04 -3.99
CA GLY A 28 11.77 -2.79 -4.89
C GLY A 28 11.47 -2.52 -6.36
N ALA A 29 10.20 -2.50 -6.73
CA ALA A 29 9.79 -2.23 -8.11
C ALA A 29 10.14 -0.79 -8.51
N ALA A 30 9.88 0.18 -7.63
CA ALA A 30 10.22 1.58 -7.89
C ALA A 30 11.73 1.77 -8.07
N ALA A 31 12.53 1.07 -7.26
CA ALA A 31 13.99 1.12 -7.36
C ALA A 31 14.50 0.55 -8.71
N LEU A 32 13.76 -0.38 -9.30
CA LEU A 32 14.07 -0.92 -10.63
C LEU A 32 13.62 0.01 -11.77
N GLY A 33 12.96 1.11 -11.45
CA GLY A 33 12.44 2.03 -12.46
C GLY A 33 11.07 1.67 -13.00
N TYR A 34 10.34 0.76 -12.35
CA TYR A 34 8.98 0.42 -12.77
C TYR A 34 8.02 1.56 -12.47
N GLU A 35 6.97 1.68 -13.28
CA GLU A 35 5.80 2.47 -12.90
C GLU A 35 4.99 1.65 -11.91
N VAL A 36 4.86 2.16 -10.70
CA VAL A 36 4.15 1.47 -9.62
C VAL A 36 2.90 2.25 -9.26
N ARG A 37 1.77 1.57 -9.23
CA ARG A 37 0.50 2.14 -8.77
C ARG A 37 -0.11 1.23 -7.71
N ILE A 38 -0.66 1.84 -6.70
CA ILE A 38 -1.27 1.13 -5.58
C ILE A 38 -2.71 1.61 -5.46
N PHE A 39 -3.64 0.65 -5.39
CA PHE A 39 -5.06 0.91 -5.22
C PHE A 39 -5.49 0.33 -3.89
N VAL A 40 -5.77 1.20 -2.92
CA VAL A 40 -6.11 0.79 -1.57
C VAL A 40 -7.63 0.71 -1.44
N THR A 41 -8.13 -0.43 -1.00
CA THR A 41 -9.54 -0.69 -0.83
C THR A 41 -9.80 -1.51 0.44
N GLY A 42 -11.05 -1.78 0.75
CA GLY A 42 -11.41 -2.64 1.87
C GLY A 42 -10.85 -2.15 3.20
N TRP A 43 -10.43 -3.11 4.02
CA TRP A 43 -9.91 -2.82 5.36
C TRP A 43 -8.60 -2.03 5.34
N ALA A 44 -7.84 -2.13 4.25
CA ALA A 44 -6.57 -1.42 4.13
C ALA A 44 -6.76 0.10 4.17
N LEU A 45 -7.92 0.62 3.75
CA LEU A 45 -8.20 2.05 3.81
C LEU A 45 -7.96 2.63 5.20
N LEU A 46 -8.29 1.87 6.25
CA LEU A 46 -8.15 2.31 7.63
C LEU A 46 -6.69 2.53 8.05
N ARG A 47 -5.76 1.95 7.32
CA ARG A 47 -4.33 2.07 7.61
C ARG A 47 -3.67 3.24 6.86
N PHE A 48 -4.43 3.91 5.98
CA PHE A 48 -3.94 5.04 5.17
C PHE A 48 -4.57 6.36 5.58
N LEU A 49 -5.25 6.40 6.72
CA LEU A 49 -5.87 7.61 7.26
C LEU A 49 -4.85 8.45 8.03
N LYS A 50 -5.13 9.76 8.15
CA LYS A 50 -4.37 10.63 9.05
C LYS A 50 -4.37 10.09 10.47
N LYS A 51 -5.52 9.54 10.90
CA LYS A 51 -5.67 8.82 12.15
C LYS A 51 -5.71 7.33 11.83
N SER A 52 -4.57 6.76 11.52
CA SER A 52 -4.46 5.37 11.13
C SER A 52 -4.90 4.44 12.25
N ALA A 53 -5.59 3.36 11.89
CA ALA A 53 -5.92 2.30 12.82
C ALA A 53 -4.62 1.65 13.34
N GLN A 54 -4.69 1.13 14.57
CA GLN A 54 -3.56 0.43 15.17
C GLN A 54 -3.21 -0.83 14.39
N PRO A 55 -1.94 -1.24 14.38
CA PRO A 55 -1.54 -2.48 13.73
C PRO A 55 -2.27 -3.68 14.35
N THR A 56 -2.75 -4.55 13.47
CA THR A 56 -3.34 -5.82 13.86
C THR A 56 -2.65 -6.95 13.12
N TRP A 57 -2.73 -8.15 13.68
CA TRP A 57 -2.04 -9.33 13.16
C TRP A 57 -3.00 -10.52 13.17
N PRO A 58 -2.78 -11.52 12.31
CA PRO A 58 -3.56 -12.76 12.39
C PRO A 58 -3.39 -13.40 13.77
N LYS A 59 -4.50 -13.84 14.35
CA LYS A 59 -4.49 -14.38 15.72
C LYS A 59 -3.57 -15.58 15.88
N GLU A 60 -3.53 -16.45 14.88
CA GLU A 60 -2.69 -17.65 14.91
C GLU A 60 -1.19 -17.35 15.01
N PHE A 61 -0.78 -16.13 14.69
CA PHE A 61 0.63 -15.74 14.72
C PHE A 61 0.95 -14.65 15.75
N GLU A 62 -0.05 -14.23 16.53
CA GLU A 62 0.16 -13.14 17.52
C GLU A 62 1.32 -13.42 18.49
N SER A 63 1.48 -14.67 18.92
CA SER A 63 2.54 -15.04 19.83
C SER A 63 3.95 -14.88 19.25
N MET A 64 4.05 -14.83 17.91
CA MET A 64 5.32 -14.68 17.20
C MET A 64 5.66 -13.23 16.88
N VAL A 65 4.73 -12.31 17.09
CA VAL A 65 4.92 -10.89 16.74
C VAL A 65 6.11 -10.26 17.48
N PRO A 66 6.30 -10.48 18.79
CA PRO A 66 7.47 -9.90 19.47
C PRO A 66 8.79 -10.34 18.87
N ALA A 67 8.92 -11.62 18.49
CA ALA A 67 10.12 -12.13 17.84
C ALA A 67 10.31 -11.53 16.44
N LEU A 68 9.22 -11.39 15.68
CA LEU A 68 9.25 -10.76 14.36
C LEU A 68 9.71 -9.30 14.47
N ALA A 69 9.12 -8.54 15.41
CA ALA A 69 9.48 -7.15 15.62
C ALA A 69 10.95 -6.99 15.98
N LYS A 70 11.45 -7.89 16.83
CA LYS A 70 12.86 -7.90 17.24
C LYS A 70 13.79 -8.20 16.07
N GLY A 71 13.40 -9.16 15.21
CA GLY A 71 14.16 -9.50 14.02
C GLY A 71 14.19 -8.36 13.01
N MET A 72 13.06 -7.67 12.82
CA MET A 72 13.00 -6.52 11.94
C MET A 72 13.90 -5.39 12.44
N GLN A 73 13.88 -5.12 13.74
CA GLN A 73 14.73 -4.10 14.33
C GLN A 73 16.21 -4.46 14.21
N ALA A 74 16.57 -5.70 14.50
CA ALA A 74 17.96 -6.18 14.41
C ALA A 74 18.50 -6.09 12.98
N ASN A 75 17.66 -6.31 11.98
CA ASN A 75 18.03 -6.25 10.58
C ASN A 75 17.80 -4.87 9.95
N ARG A 76 17.42 -3.89 10.76
CA ARG A 76 17.19 -2.50 10.33
C ARG A 76 16.17 -2.41 9.20
N VAL A 77 15.11 -3.19 9.28
CA VAL A 77 14.02 -3.15 8.29
C VAL A 77 13.14 -1.94 8.56
N PRO A 78 12.97 -1.03 7.60
CA PRO A 78 12.09 0.12 7.79
C PRO A 78 10.63 -0.31 7.87
N SER A 79 9.78 0.58 8.38
CA SER A 79 8.34 0.33 8.39
C SER A 79 7.80 0.29 6.96
N TRP A 80 6.66 -0.38 6.76
CA TRP A 80 6.01 -0.38 5.45
C TRP A 80 5.63 1.04 5.02
N VAL A 81 5.30 1.90 5.97
CA VAL A 81 5.00 3.31 5.68
C VAL A 81 6.24 4.02 5.12
N ASP A 82 7.40 3.82 5.74
CA ASP A 82 8.64 4.44 5.27
C ASP A 82 9.06 3.88 3.91
N MET A 83 8.90 2.58 3.70
CA MET A 83 9.17 1.95 2.40
C MET A 83 8.27 2.55 1.32
N LEU A 84 6.99 2.74 1.64
CA LEU A 84 6.02 3.30 0.71
C LEU A 84 6.32 4.76 0.39
N LYS A 85 6.70 5.55 1.40
CA LYS A 85 7.11 6.95 1.18
C LYS A 85 8.32 7.03 0.27
N GLU A 86 9.28 6.13 0.43
CA GLU A 86 10.45 6.06 -0.44
C GLU A 86 10.03 5.70 -1.87
N ALA A 87 9.17 4.71 -2.04
CA ALA A 87 8.63 4.36 -3.35
C ALA A 87 7.92 5.56 -4.00
N LYS A 88 7.16 6.32 -3.22
CA LYS A 88 6.47 7.52 -3.71
C LYS A 88 7.46 8.59 -4.15
N SER A 89 8.58 8.74 -3.47
CA SER A 89 9.63 9.67 -3.88
C SER A 89 10.23 9.31 -5.23
N MET A 90 10.09 8.07 -5.65
CA MET A 90 10.53 7.55 -6.95
C MET A 90 9.41 7.49 -7.98
N GLY A 91 8.23 8.02 -7.67
CA GLY A 91 7.12 8.15 -8.62
C GLY A 91 5.93 7.22 -8.41
N THR A 92 5.95 6.36 -7.39
CA THR A 92 4.80 5.51 -7.08
C THR A 92 3.57 6.36 -6.75
N LYS A 93 2.43 5.98 -7.33
CA LYS A 93 1.14 6.63 -7.05
C LYS A 93 0.29 5.72 -6.19
N VAL A 94 -0.40 6.31 -5.23
CA VAL A 94 -1.30 5.59 -4.32
C VAL A 94 -2.68 6.21 -4.40
N TYR A 95 -3.66 5.39 -4.72
CA TYR A 95 -5.06 5.80 -4.84
C TYR A 95 -5.92 5.07 -3.81
N ALA A 96 -6.87 5.78 -3.22
CA ALA A 96 -7.91 5.18 -2.40
C ALA A 96 -9.13 4.88 -3.27
N CYS A 97 -9.75 3.73 -3.03
CA CYS A 97 -10.95 3.31 -3.75
C CYS A 97 -12.14 4.22 -3.39
N SER A 98 -12.67 4.93 -4.36
CA SER A 98 -13.76 5.88 -4.14
C SER A 98 -15.03 5.20 -3.61
N MET A 99 -15.37 4.04 -4.16
CA MET A 99 -16.56 3.31 -3.73
C MET A 99 -16.45 2.88 -2.27
N MET A 100 -15.34 2.24 -1.91
CA MET A 100 -15.18 1.75 -0.54
C MET A 100 -15.00 2.91 0.46
N ALA A 101 -14.34 3.99 0.06
CA ALA A 101 -14.25 5.17 0.88
C ALA A 101 -15.65 5.73 1.19
N SER A 102 -16.51 5.82 0.18
CA SER A 102 -17.89 6.27 0.37
C SER A 102 -18.67 5.36 1.31
N VAL A 103 -18.53 4.04 1.13
CA VAL A 103 -19.20 3.04 1.99
C VAL A 103 -18.78 3.22 3.44
N MET A 104 -17.51 3.54 3.68
CA MET A 104 -16.96 3.72 5.04
C MET A 104 -17.13 5.16 5.56
N GLY A 105 -17.74 6.05 4.78
CA GLY A 105 -17.92 7.44 5.19
C GLY A 105 -16.63 8.24 5.20
N LEU A 106 -15.65 7.83 4.39
CA LEU A 106 -14.35 8.50 4.32
C LEU A 106 -14.30 9.46 3.13
N LYS A 107 -13.69 10.60 3.36
CA LYS A 107 -13.45 11.63 2.34
C LYS A 107 -11.96 11.76 2.08
N LYS A 108 -11.60 12.41 0.97
CA LYS A 108 -10.20 12.61 0.60
C LYS A 108 -9.38 13.22 1.73
N GLU A 109 -9.93 14.20 2.44
CA GLU A 109 -9.25 14.88 3.53
C GLU A 109 -9.00 14.00 4.76
N ASP A 110 -9.63 12.83 4.84
CA ASP A 110 -9.40 11.90 5.95
C ASP A 110 -8.13 11.08 5.76
N PHE A 111 -7.63 10.97 4.52
CA PHE A 111 -6.45 10.20 4.22
C PHE A 111 -5.17 10.99 4.48
N ASP A 112 -4.11 10.27 4.82
CA ASP A 112 -2.78 10.85 4.99
C ASP A 112 -2.25 11.31 3.62
N PRO A 113 -2.06 12.62 3.41
CA PRO A 113 -1.60 13.12 2.11
C PRO A 113 -0.18 12.70 1.77
N ASN A 114 0.60 12.24 2.76
CA ASN A 114 1.93 11.70 2.51
C ASN A 114 1.87 10.29 1.93
N LEU A 115 0.73 9.63 2.03
CA LEU A 115 0.55 8.24 1.55
C LEU A 115 -0.41 8.15 0.37
N VAL A 116 -1.49 8.92 0.38
CA VAL A 116 -2.55 8.81 -0.63
C VAL A 116 -2.55 10.05 -1.51
N ASP A 117 -2.43 9.84 -2.82
CA ASP A 117 -2.40 10.92 -3.79
C ASP A 117 -3.80 11.39 -4.18
N ASP A 118 -4.74 10.47 -4.34
CA ASP A 118 -6.09 10.81 -4.75
C ASP A 118 -7.06 9.68 -4.42
N VAL A 119 -8.34 10.00 -4.50
CA VAL A 119 -9.45 9.05 -4.39
C VAL A 119 -10.02 8.86 -5.79
N VAL A 120 -9.95 7.64 -6.31
CA VAL A 120 -10.35 7.35 -7.69
C VAL A 120 -11.23 6.11 -7.76
N GLY A 121 -11.96 5.98 -8.85
CA GLY A 121 -12.71 4.75 -9.13
C GLY A 121 -11.82 3.65 -9.67
N VAL A 122 -12.28 2.41 -9.55
CA VAL A 122 -11.52 1.24 -10.02
C VAL A 122 -11.23 1.31 -11.53
N ALA A 123 -12.13 1.88 -12.30
CA ALA A 123 -11.92 1.99 -13.76
C ALA A 123 -10.70 2.85 -14.09
N THR A 124 -10.53 3.97 -13.40
CA THR A 124 -9.34 4.81 -13.56
C THR A 124 -8.07 4.05 -13.25
N PHE A 125 -8.07 3.33 -12.12
CA PHE A 125 -6.92 2.52 -11.74
C PHE A 125 -6.61 1.44 -12.80
N LEU A 126 -7.63 0.73 -13.27
CA LEU A 126 -7.44 -0.34 -14.24
C LEU A 126 -6.92 0.18 -15.59
N GLN A 127 -7.36 1.37 -16.01
CA GLN A 127 -6.82 1.99 -17.21
C GLN A 127 -5.32 2.28 -17.07
N GLU A 128 -4.91 2.81 -15.93
CA GLU A 128 -3.50 3.10 -15.68
C GLU A 128 -2.66 1.84 -15.50
N ALA A 129 -3.28 0.75 -15.03
CA ALA A 129 -2.62 -0.53 -14.84
C ALA A 129 -2.46 -1.33 -16.14
N GLU A 130 -3.13 -0.91 -17.20
CA GLU A 130 -3.14 -1.66 -18.46
C GLU A 130 -1.74 -1.83 -19.00
N GLY A 131 -1.45 -3.06 -19.46
CA GLY A 131 -0.15 -3.42 -20.01
C GLY A 131 0.87 -3.87 -18.97
N GLY A 132 0.52 -3.89 -17.71
CA GLY A 132 1.40 -4.34 -16.63
C GLY A 132 0.83 -5.51 -15.85
N GLN A 133 1.56 -5.88 -14.80
CA GLN A 133 1.12 -6.92 -13.88
C GLN A 133 0.28 -6.32 -12.74
N ILE A 134 -0.70 -7.07 -12.27
CA ILE A 134 -1.53 -6.67 -11.14
C ILE A 134 -1.40 -7.74 -10.05
N LEU A 135 -1.08 -7.29 -8.84
CA LEU A 135 -1.05 -8.12 -7.64
C LEU A 135 -2.22 -7.74 -6.75
N PHE A 136 -2.75 -8.71 -6.02
CA PHE A 136 -3.80 -8.49 -5.04
C PHE A 136 -3.31 -8.99 -3.67
N ILE A 137 -3.28 -8.10 -2.69
CA ILE A 137 -2.77 -8.42 -1.34
C ILE A 137 -3.82 -8.10 -0.28
#